data_f86c675f75337ee3451c0bd22612971e
#
_entry.id   f86c675f75337ee3451c0bd22612971e
#
_cell.length_a   1.000
_cell.length_b   1.000
_cell.length_c   1.000
_cell.angle_alpha   90.00
_cell.angle_beta   90.00
_cell.angle_gamma   90.00
#
_symmetry.space_group_name_H-M   'P 1'
#
loop_
_entity.id
_entity.type
_entity.pdbx_description
1 polymer ?
#
loop_
_entity_poly.entity_id
_entity_poly.type
_entity_poly.pdbx_seq_one_letter_code
_entity_poly.pdbx_strand_id
1 'polypeptide(L)'
;MAEFVKLNPSDLKALHEQNPYLVSYNVEFAEVTGGTFWKAYTPEQIAGTELFHVEPSKDGIAAMYKDLMQVYPPIDLYNPKLRKLTKDLGTTWCRVSGTWATKTYYDFDGEYTDGKVPEGYLNVLTKEQWIGVLDFVRDCNLKLKVSVANCPGLHSAEEPWPSTEAEKLFKFSKEYGVPIQAAEFANEPNMLEDTGFPKGYTAAHYRRDADLFATWLKENYPECLYVGPSDTGGADVSFGKMSKETGGVEQLARHSATCPELMEGAKVPVDVFSYHYYNGISDRLASVMPAGHWDASEANSEDYLDTAIKFCRAYIPYRDKYCPGGEMWVTESGDAGGGGDTWASTYLDVLRTLNELGGFSALTRGVIFHNTLTASDYAYLARFVHDPRPNFFAVKLWIDLMGTTVYASGEPVREGAHVYVQSYKADPTKKCYLIINNSETETTTVDVPNDGLIWVLNGKDGFKRSTIMTLNGRDLVLGENWELPDLSGDPISAGKIELAPMTCTFLVV
;
A
#
# COMPACT_ATOMS: atom_id res chain seq x y z
N MET A 1 -28.01 -2.92 17.45
CA MET A 1 -28.02 -2.43 18.85
C MET A 1 -26.78 -1.60 19.00
N ALA A 2 -26.87 -0.41 19.61
CA ALA A 2 -25.68 0.40 19.86
C ALA A 2 -24.59 -0.43 20.57
N GLU A 3 -23.37 -0.37 20.07
CA GLU A 3 -22.25 -1.12 20.63
C GLU A 3 -21.71 -0.44 21.89
N PHE A 4 -21.14 -1.23 22.78
CA PHE A 4 -20.53 -0.75 24.00
C PHE A 4 -19.10 -1.25 24.12
N VAL A 5 -18.15 -0.31 24.24
CA VAL A 5 -16.71 -0.56 24.41
C VAL A 5 -16.28 -0.05 25.79
N LYS A 6 -15.59 -0.88 26.56
CA LYS A 6 -15.01 -0.49 27.83
C LYS A 6 -13.49 -0.47 27.76
N LEU A 7 -12.90 0.70 27.90
CA LEU A 7 -11.45 0.82 27.89
C LEU A 7 -10.83 0.46 29.23
N ASN A 8 -9.75 -0.33 29.19
CA ASN A 8 -9.02 -0.73 30.40
C ASN A 8 -7.50 -0.56 30.19
N PRO A 9 -6.97 0.68 30.15
CA PRO A 9 -5.58 0.94 29.81
C PRO A 9 -4.55 0.38 30.80
N SER A 10 -4.97 0.08 32.03
CA SER A 10 -4.10 -0.44 33.09
C SER A 10 -3.86 -1.97 33.00
N ASP A 11 -4.69 -2.70 32.25
CA ASP A 11 -4.71 -4.16 32.22
C ASP A 11 -4.53 -4.73 30.78
N LEU A 12 -3.79 -4.01 29.95
CA LEU A 12 -3.53 -4.41 28.59
C LEU A 12 -2.31 -5.33 28.50
N LYS A 13 -2.46 -6.45 27.81
CA LYS A 13 -1.35 -7.35 27.49
C LYS A 13 -0.57 -6.83 26.28
N ALA A 14 0.70 -6.51 26.48
CA ALA A 14 1.61 -6.22 25.38
C ALA A 14 1.79 -7.47 24.49
N LEU A 15 1.74 -7.26 23.19
CA LEU A 15 1.90 -8.31 22.17
C LEU A 15 3.34 -8.32 21.63
N HIS A 16 3.78 -7.23 21.05
CA HIS A 16 5.10 -7.05 20.46
C HIS A 16 5.39 -5.56 20.20
N GLU A 17 6.62 -5.29 19.76
CA GLU A 17 7.02 -3.98 19.23
C GLU A 17 6.82 -3.96 17.71
N GLN A 18 6.07 -2.97 17.22
CA GLN A 18 5.82 -2.74 15.80
C GLN A 18 6.99 -1.99 15.16
N ASN A 19 7.17 -2.18 13.86
CA ASN A 19 8.13 -1.40 13.07
C ASN A 19 7.72 0.09 13.09
N PRO A 20 8.63 1.02 13.44
CA PRO A 20 8.30 2.45 13.49
C PRO A 20 7.94 3.06 12.12
N TYR A 21 8.24 2.34 11.04
CA TYR A 21 7.93 2.72 9.65
C TYR A 21 6.75 1.92 9.09
N LEU A 22 5.84 1.43 9.95
CA LEU A 22 4.66 0.66 9.55
C LEU A 22 3.94 1.31 8.38
N VAL A 23 3.69 2.62 8.47
CA VAL A 23 3.11 3.40 7.38
C VAL A 23 4.20 3.83 6.41
N SER A 24 4.10 3.33 5.18
CA SER A 24 5.01 3.62 4.08
C SER A 24 4.22 3.71 2.78
N TYR A 25 4.85 3.95 1.64
CA TYR A 25 4.15 4.13 0.37
C TYR A 25 5.02 3.79 -0.84
N ASN A 26 4.34 3.64 -1.96
CA ASN A 26 4.93 3.41 -3.26
C ASN A 26 4.98 4.68 -4.10
N VAL A 27 5.99 4.76 -4.95
CA VAL A 27 6.04 5.59 -6.15
C VAL A 27 6.18 4.61 -7.31
N GLU A 28 5.21 4.61 -8.21
CA GLU A 28 5.23 3.73 -9.37
C GLU A 28 6.38 4.07 -10.31
N PHE A 29 7.03 3.06 -10.88
CA PHE A 29 8.08 3.30 -11.88
C PHE A 29 7.55 4.10 -13.06
N ALA A 30 6.30 3.86 -13.45
CA ALA A 30 5.61 4.63 -14.49
C ALA A 30 5.38 6.11 -14.11
N GLU A 31 5.42 6.47 -12.82
CA GLU A 31 5.41 7.88 -12.42
C GLU A 31 6.78 8.52 -12.67
N VAL A 32 7.86 7.82 -12.35
CA VAL A 32 9.22 8.33 -12.50
C VAL A 32 9.59 8.52 -13.97
N THR A 33 9.31 7.54 -14.79
CA THR A 33 9.65 7.57 -16.23
C THR A 33 8.62 8.28 -17.09
N GLY A 34 7.40 8.47 -16.56
CA GLY A 34 6.23 8.75 -17.38
C GLY A 34 5.75 7.50 -18.12
N GLY A 35 4.60 7.58 -18.75
CA GLY A 35 4.03 6.49 -19.54
C GLY A 35 2.55 6.25 -19.25
N THR A 36 2.08 5.08 -19.65
CA THR A 36 0.67 4.71 -19.53
C THR A 36 0.34 4.22 -18.13
N PHE A 37 -0.70 4.80 -17.54
CA PHE A 37 -1.22 4.40 -16.23
C PHE A 37 -2.74 4.59 -16.16
N TRP A 38 -3.38 4.18 -15.08
CA TRP A 38 -4.81 4.21 -14.91
C TRP A 38 -5.38 5.62 -15.07
N LYS A 39 -6.42 5.75 -15.88
CA LYS A 39 -7.15 7.01 -16.11
C LYS A 39 -7.93 7.38 -14.85
N ALA A 40 -7.82 8.63 -14.40
CA ALA A 40 -8.54 9.12 -13.22
C ALA A 40 -10.06 9.09 -13.43
N TYR A 41 -10.79 8.86 -12.34
CA TYR A 41 -12.24 9.03 -12.32
C TYR A 41 -12.64 10.51 -12.36
N THR A 42 -13.83 10.79 -12.85
CA THR A 42 -14.42 12.14 -12.80
C THR A 42 -14.89 12.47 -11.38
N PRO A 43 -15.06 13.76 -11.04
CA PRO A 43 -15.64 14.15 -9.76
C PRO A 43 -17.04 13.56 -9.52
N GLU A 44 -17.84 13.40 -10.57
CA GLU A 44 -19.19 12.82 -10.51
C GLU A 44 -19.13 11.32 -10.20
N GLN A 45 -18.16 10.58 -10.77
CA GLN A 45 -17.92 9.18 -10.47
C GLN A 45 -17.42 9.00 -9.03
N ILE A 46 -16.49 9.86 -8.58
CA ILE A 46 -16.00 9.86 -7.20
C ILE A 46 -17.14 10.14 -6.22
N ALA A 47 -18.01 11.10 -6.51
CA ALA A 47 -19.18 11.43 -5.68
C ALA A 47 -20.27 10.34 -5.72
N GLY A 48 -20.20 9.42 -6.69
CA GLY A 48 -21.21 8.36 -6.90
C GLY A 48 -22.50 8.83 -7.57
N THR A 49 -22.47 10.00 -8.21
CA THR A 49 -23.61 10.54 -8.98
C THR A 49 -23.61 10.08 -10.43
N GLU A 50 -22.47 9.58 -10.92
CA GLU A 50 -22.29 8.93 -12.21
C GLU A 50 -21.61 7.57 -12.01
N LEU A 51 -22.08 6.55 -12.72
CA LEU A 51 -21.45 5.22 -12.68
C LEU A 51 -20.28 5.18 -13.67
N PHE A 52 -19.17 4.57 -13.26
CA PHE A 52 -18.11 4.21 -14.18
C PHE A 52 -18.55 2.98 -14.98
N HIS A 53 -18.44 3.05 -16.30
CA HIS A 53 -18.76 1.93 -17.17
C HIS A 53 -17.83 1.86 -18.37
N VAL A 54 -17.28 0.68 -18.61
CA VAL A 54 -16.52 0.35 -19.82
C VAL A 54 -17.03 -0.99 -20.35
N GLU A 55 -17.40 -1.02 -21.62
CA GLU A 55 -17.85 -2.25 -22.27
C GLU A 55 -16.73 -3.29 -22.31
N PRO A 56 -16.98 -4.53 -21.87
CA PRO A 56 -15.97 -5.58 -21.91
C PRO A 56 -15.59 -5.93 -23.37
N SER A 57 -14.29 -5.99 -23.63
CA SER A 57 -13.80 -6.42 -24.94
C SER A 57 -13.70 -7.95 -25.02
N LYS A 58 -14.13 -8.51 -26.16
CA LYS A 58 -13.94 -9.94 -26.45
C LYS A 58 -12.48 -10.34 -26.60
N ASP A 59 -11.62 -9.36 -26.89
CA ASP A 59 -10.18 -9.53 -27.09
C ASP A 59 -9.38 -9.34 -25.78
N GLY A 60 -10.08 -9.27 -24.63
CA GLY A 60 -9.49 -9.21 -23.29
C GLY A 60 -9.13 -7.78 -22.84
N ILE A 61 -8.51 -7.70 -21.66
CA ILE A 61 -8.19 -6.41 -20.97
C ILE A 61 -7.26 -5.53 -21.81
N ALA A 62 -6.31 -6.10 -22.52
CA ALA A 62 -5.36 -5.33 -23.35
C ALA A 62 -6.06 -4.49 -24.42
N ALA A 63 -7.16 -4.97 -25.00
CA ALA A 63 -7.95 -4.23 -25.96
C ALA A 63 -8.74 -3.06 -25.36
N MET A 64 -8.91 -3.05 -24.03
CA MET A 64 -9.63 -2.01 -23.28
C MET A 64 -8.67 -0.92 -22.74
N TYR A 65 -7.35 -1.10 -22.84
CA TYR A 65 -6.39 -0.17 -22.24
C TYR A 65 -6.58 1.29 -22.70
N LYS A 66 -6.99 1.53 -23.93
CA LYS A 66 -7.30 2.88 -24.45
C LYS A 66 -8.43 3.60 -23.68
N ASP A 67 -9.35 2.83 -23.09
CA ASP A 67 -10.49 3.35 -22.34
C ASP A 67 -10.18 3.42 -20.83
N LEU A 68 -9.31 2.52 -20.33
CA LEU A 68 -8.95 2.36 -18.93
C LEU A 68 -7.70 3.15 -18.52
N MET A 69 -6.82 3.44 -19.47
CA MET A 69 -5.51 4.05 -19.23
C MET A 69 -5.28 5.29 -20.08
N GLN A 70 -4.36 6.13 -19.65
CA GLN A 70 -3.85 7.28 -20.42
C GLN A 70 -2.35 7.46 -20.19
N VAL A 71 -1.71 8.22 -21.07
CA VAL A 71 -0.29 8.59 -20.93
C VAL A 71 -0.15 9.76 -19.99
N TYR A 72 0.76 9.63 -19.03
CA TYR A 72 1.13 10.67 -18.08
C TYR A 72 2.58 11.10 -18.28
N PRO A 73 2.90 12.39 -18.07
CA PRO A 73 4.28 12.84 -18.02
C PRO A 73 4.98 12.28 -16.77
N PRO A 74 6.34 12.27 -16.75
CA PRO A 74 7.10 12.01 -15.53
C PRO A 74 6.68 12.92 -14.39
N ILE A 75 6.69 12.38 -13.17
CA ILE A 75 6.42 13.17 -11.96
C ILE A 75 7.55 14.19 -11.71
N ASP A 76 7.17 15.40 -11.32
CA ASP A 76 8.13 16.39 -10.82
C ASP A 76 8.46 16.14 -9.35
N LEU A 77 9.49 15.33 -9.09
CA LEU A 77 9.98 15.02 -7.74
C LEU A 77 10.69 16.22 -7.07
N TYR A 78 10.89 17.33 -7.77
CA TYR A 78 11.37 18.61 -7.21
C TYR A 78 10.23 19.56 -6.83
N ASN A 79 8.98 19.19 -7.10
CA ASN A 79 7.83 20.02 -6.75
C ASN A 79 7.84 20.35 -5.24
N PRO A 80 7.82 21.63 -4.85
CA PRO A 80 7.99 22.04 -3.45
C PRO A 80 6.81 21.62 -2.56
N LYS A 81 5.59 21.56 -3.11
CA LYS A 81 4.41 21.10 -2.36
C LYS A 81 4.49 19.61 -2.09
N LEU A 82 4.83 18.81 -3.10
CA LEU A 82 5.04 17.36 -2.94
C LEU A 82 6.08 17.08 -1.86
N ARG A 83 7.25 17.73 -1.94
CA ARG A 83 8.33 17.54 -0.96
C ARG A 83 7.95 17.98 0.44
N LYS A 84 7.22 19.11 0.57
CA LYS A 84 6.74 19.57 1.87
C LYS A 84 5.80 18.54 2.51
N LEU A 85 4.77 18.10 1.79
CA LEU A 85 3.79 17.15 2.31
C LEU A 85 4.40 15.78 2.60
N THR A 86 5.37 15.35 1.79
CA THR A 86 6.14 14.14 2.06
C THR A 86 6.94 14.25 3.37
N LYS A 87 7.61 15.39 3.60
CA LYS A 87 8.31 15.65 4.87
C LYS A 87 7.36 15.72 6.06
N ASP A 88 6.17 16.27 5.87
CA ASP A 88 5.15 16.36 6.91
C ASP A 88 4.63 14.98 7.34
N LEU A 89 4.62 13.97 6.44
CA LEU A 89 4.37 12.57 6.82
C LEU A 89 5.47 12.00 7.73
N GLY A 90 6.71 12.48 7.58
CA GLY A 90 7.87 12.01 8.34
C GLY A 90 8.68 10.95 7.61
N THR A 91 9.64 10.35 8.31
CA THR A 91 10.50 9.29 7.75
C THR A 91 9.71 8.01 7.53
N THR A 92 9.69 7.53 6.29
CA THR A 92 9.02 6.30 5.85
C THR A 92 9.90 5.54 4.87
N TRP A 93 9.51 4.32 4.50
CA TRP A 93 10.00 3.70 3.29
C TRP A 93 9.28 4.27 2.07
N CYS A 94 10.03 4.50 1.02
CA CYS A 94 9.54 4.79 -0.33
C CYS A 94 9.95 3.62 -1.24
N ARG A 95 8.98 2.86 -1.71
CA ARG A 95 9.21 1.78 -2.66
C ARG A 95 9.02 2.32 -4.07
N VAL A 96 10.08 2.36 -4.85
CA VAL A 96 10.05 2.72 -6.28
C VAL A 96 10.05 1.43 -7.09
N SER A 97 8.87 1.03 -7.54
CA SER A 97 8.63 -0.29 -8.14
C SER A 97 7.34 -0.31 -8.98
N GLY A 98 6.64 -1.43 -9.01
CA GLY A 98 5.45 -1.69 -9.81
C GLY A 98 5.74 -2.51 -11.05
N THR A 99 4.71 -2.88 -11.80
CA THR A 99 4.82 -3.74 -12.99
C THR A 99 5.77 -3.18 -14.05
N TRP A 100 5.90 -1.85 -14.16
CA TRP A 100 6.82 -1.22 -15.12
C TRP A 100 8.29 -1.38 -14.74
N ALA A 101 8.65 -1.53 -13.47
CA ALA A 101 10.03 -1.76 -13.04
C ALA A 101 10.61 -3.02 -13.68
N THR A 102 9.82 -4.09 -13.79
CA THR A 102 10.22 -5.36 -14.44
C THR A 102 10.66 -5.17 -15.88
N LYS A 103 10.12 -4.17 -16.59
CA LYS A 103 10.26 -3.96 -18.04
C LYS A 103 11.10 -2.74 -18.42
N THR A 104 11.86 -2.19 -17.47
CA THR A 104 12.57 -0.91 -17.64
C THR A 104 14.06 -1.14 -17.88
N TYR A 105 14.57 -0.51 -18.94
CA TYR A 105 16.00 -0.36 -19.21
C TYR A 105 16.57 0.86 -18.47
N TYR A 106 17.74 0.73 -17.87
CA TYR A 106 18.40 1.84 -17.16
C TYR A 106 19.45 2.49 -18.07
N ASP A 107 19.07 3.62 -18.69
CA ASP A 107 19.92 4.38 -19.62
C ASP A 107 20.68 5.47 -18.87
N PHE A 108 21.77 5.08 -18.21
CA PHE A 108 22.62 6.03 -17.48
C PHE A 108 23.76 6.60 -18.31
N ASP A 109 23.94 6.08 -19.52
CA ASP A 109 24.98 6.52 -20.48
C ASP A 109 24.41 7.41 -21.59
N GLY A 110 23.09 7.56 -21.68
CA GLY A 110 22.39 8.42 -22.65
C GLY A 110 22.34 7.88 -24.07
N GLU A 111 22.25 6.55 -24.21
CA GLU A 111 22.21 5.87 -25.52
C GLU A 111 20.84 5.97 -26.21
N TYR A 112 19.77 6.18 -25.43
CA TYR A 112 18.37 6.15 -25.90
C TYR A 112 17.66 7.51 -25.72
N THR A 113 18.32 8.60 -26.07
CA THR A 113 17.84 9.98 -25.88
C THR A 113 16.61 10.36 -26.74
N ASP A 114 16.28 9.59 -27.77
CA ASP A 114 15.22 9.92 -28.74
C ASP A 114 13.86 9.30 -28.38
N GLY A 115 13.65 8.87 -27.13
CA GLY A 115 12.44 8.19 -26.72
C GLY A 115 12.30 6.77 -27.28
N LYS A 116 13.38 6.22 -27.84
CA LYS A 116 13.44 4.82 -28.28
C LYS A 116 13.61 3.93 -27.05
N VAL A 117 12.94 2.78 -27.10
CA VAL A 117 13.06 1.74 -26.08
C VAL A 117 13.82 0.57 -26.69
N PRO A 118 14.84 0.01 -26.00
CA PRO A 118 15.54 -1.17 -26.49
C PRO A 118 14.58 -2.34 -26.70
N GLU A 119 14.93 -3.23 -27.65
CA GLU A 119 14.12 -4.42 -27.93
C GLU A 119 13.94 -5.27 -26.67
N GLY A 120 12.71 -5.71 -26.42
CA GLY A 120 12.34 -6.54 -25.28
C GLY A 120 12.13 -5.78 -23.96
N TYR A 121 12.38 -4.46 -23.91
CA TYR A 121 11.95 -3.56 -22.85
C TYR A 121 10.70 -2.77 -23.25
N LEU A 122 9.98 -2.21 -22.29
CA LEU A 122 8.81 -1.36 -22.55
C LEU A 122 9.02 0.07 -22.05
N ASN A 123 10.08 0.34 -21.32
CA ASN A 123 10.33 1.61 -20.68
C ASN A 123 11.84 1.90 -20.56
N VAL A 124 12.18 3.17 -20.41
CA VAL A 124 13.55 3.63 -20.16
C VAL A 124 13.56 4.56 -18.95
N LEU A 125 14.44 4.27 -18.01
CA LEU A 125 14.77 5.16 -16.90
C LEU A 125 16.05 5.92 -17.24
N THR A 126 15.98 7.24 -17.38
CA THR A 126 17.17 8.04 -17.60
C THR A 126 17.91 8.31 -16.28
N LYS A 127 19.17 8.66 -16.40
CA LYS A 127 20.01 9.05 -15.27
C LYS A 127 19.43 10.24 -14.49
N GLU A 128 18.92 11.22 -15.20
CA GLU A 128 18.31 12.42 -14.60
C GLU A 128 17.05 12.09 -13.81
N GLN A 129 16.22 11.22 -14.33
CA GLN A 129 15.02 10.75 -13.62
C GLN A 129 15.39 10.01 -12.33
N TRP A 130 16.44 9.16 -12.39
CA TRP A 130 16.91 8.47 -11.19
C TRP A 130 17.55 9.41 -10.17
N ILE A 131 18.33 10.41 -10.60
CA ILE A 131 18.82 11.49 -9.73
C ILE A 131 17.65 12.17 -9.03
N GLY A 132 16.56 12.46 -9.73
CA GLY A 132 15.34 13.00 -9.13
C GLY A 132 14.79 12.15 -8.00
N VAL A 133 14.76 10.82 -8.15
CA VAL A 133 14.36 9.88 -7.10
C VAL A 133 15.34 9.94 -5.91
N LEU A 134 16.63 9.89 -6.17
CA LEU A 134 17.65 9.89 -5.11
C LEU A 134 17.63 11.21 -4.31
N ASP A 135 17.49 12.35 -4.99
CA ASP A 135 17.34 13.66 -4.35
C ASP A 135 16.06 13.75 -3.52
N PHE A 136 14.94 13.22 -4.04
CA PHE A 136 13.68 13.18 -3.32
C PHE A 136 13.80 12.33 -2.03
N VAL A 137 14.38 11.15 -2.13
CA VAL A 137 14.62 10.24 -1.00
C VAL A 137 15.51 10.90 0.05
N ARG A 138 16.65 11.48 -0.37
CA ARG A 138 17.58 12.17 0.54
C ARG A 138 16.92 13.38 1.21
N ASP A 139 16.32 14.26 0.42
CA ASP A 139 15.83 15.55 0.90
C ASP A 139 14.55 15.41 1.74
N CYS A 140 13.77 14.34 1.53
CA CYS A 140 12.61 14.01 2.34
C CYS A 140 12.93 13.04 3.49
N ASN A 141 14.20 12.65 3.67
CA ASN A 141 14.66 11.73 4.71
C ASN A 141 13.93 10.37 4.67
N LEU A 142 13.85 9.78 3.48
CA LEU A 142 13.16 8.51 3.24
C LEU A 142 14.14 7.34 3.20
N LYS A 143 13.61 6.13 3.33
CA LYS A 143 14.31 4.87 3.07
C LYS A 143 13.93 4.35 1.70
N LEU A 144 14.92 3.98 0.88
CA LEU A 144 14.68 3.54 -0.50
C LEU A 144 14.59 2.03 -0.61
N LYS A 145 13.47 1.55 -1.19
CA LYS A 145 13.25 0.16 -1.62
C LYS A 145 12.97 0.13 -3.12
N VAL A 146 13.51 -0.87 -3.83
CA VAL A 146 13.31 -1.03 -5.28
C VAL A 146 13.01 -2.48 -5.66
N SER A 147 12.48 -2.71 -6.86
CA SER A 147 12.58 -3.96 -7.60
C SER A 147 13.46 -3.77 -8.85
N VAL A 148 13.93 -4.87 -9.44
CA VAL A 148 14.84 -4.81 -10.59
C VAL A 148 14.20 -5.37 -11.84
N ALA A 149 14.80 -5.06 -13.00
CA ALA A 149 14.33 -5.54 -14.30
C ALA A 149 14.49 -7.06 -14.46
N ASN A 150 13.46 -7.69 -15.02
CA ASN A 150 13.43 -9.11 -15.39
C ASN A 150 12.47 -9.32 -16.57
N CYS A 151 12.94 -9.05 -17.79
CA CYS A 151 12.11 -9.05 -19.00
C CYS A 151 12.86 -9.61 -20.21
N PRO A 152 12.17 -9.82 -21.35
CA PRO A 152 12.78 -10.37 -22.56
C PRO A 152 13.98 -9.59 -23.11
N GLY A 153 14.07 -8.28 -22.82
CA GLY A 153 15.19 -7.46 -23.21
C GLY A 153 16.47 -7.73 -22.41
N LEU A 154 16.32 -8.33 -21.23
CA LEU A 154 17.45 -8.67 -20.36
C LEU A 154 17.95 -10.09 -20.59
N HIS A 155 17.06 -11.07 -20.71
CA HIS A 155 17.38 -12.49 -20.95
C HIS A 155 16.14 -13.27 -21.40
N SER A 156 16.35 -14.50 -21.87
CA SER A 156 15.28 -15.48 -22.10
C SER A 156 14.99 -16.30 -20.83
N ALA A 157 13.84 -17.00 -20.80
CA ALA A 157 13.50 -17.86 -19.65
C ALA A 157 14.55 -18.96 -19.39
N GLU A 158 15.19 -19.48 -20.43
CA GLU A 158 16.18 -20.56 -20.33
C GLU A 158 17.56 -20.06 -19.85
N GLU A 159 17.86 -18.79 -20.04
CA GLU A 159 19.11 -18.18 -19.61
C GLU A 159 18.98 -17.70 -18.16
N PRO A 160 20.06 -17.80 -17.33
CA PRO A 160 20.04 -17.25 -16.00
C PRO A 160 19.96 -15.72 -16.04
N TRP A 161 19.25 -15.13 -15.07
CA TRP A 161 19.18 -13.68 -14.89
C TRP A 161 20.58 -13.06 -14.73
N PRO A 162 20.95 -12.05 -15.52
CA PRO A 162 22.19 -11.32 -15.36
C PRO A 162 22.00 -10.10 -14.46
N SER A 163 22.99 -9.77 -13.63
CA SER A 163 22.94 -8.62 -12.72
C SER A 163 23.21 -7.25 -13.39
N THR A 164 23.47 -7.23 -14.70
CA THR A 164 23.98 -6.05 -15.43
C THR A 164 23.14 -4.78 -15.24
N GLU A 165 21.82 -4.88 -15.39
CA GLU A 165 20.94 -3.72 -15.21
C GLU A 165 20.84 -3.34 -13.71
N ALA A 166 20.66 -4.32 -12.82
CA ALA A 166 20.62 -4.07 -11.38
C ALA A 166 21.90 -3.40 -10.88
N GLU A 167 23.06 -3.83 -11.40
CA GLU A 167 24.34 -3.23 -11.00
C GLU A 167 24.45 -1.75 -11.38
N LYS A 168 23.95 -1.33 -12.55
CA LYS A 168 23.91 0.09 -12.92
C LYS A 168 23.15 0.91 -11.88
N LEU A 169 21.94 0.44 -11.50
CA LEU A 169 21.07 1.11 -10.54
C LEU A 169 21.70 1.22 -9.15
N PHE A 170 22.18 0.09 -8.63
CA PHE A 170 22.74 0.00 -7.28
C PHE A 170 24.08 0.75 -7.16
N LYS A 171 24.99 0.55 -8.12
CA LYS A 171 26.29 1.22 -8.13
C LYS A 171 26.12 2.73 -8.18
N PHE A 172 25.30 3.22 -9.12
CA PHE A 172 25.05 4.66 -9.24
C PHE A 172 24.45 5.24 -7.96
N SER A 173 23.44 4.58 -7.37
CA SER A 173 22.80 5.03 -6.13
C SER A 173 23.80 5.13 -4.97
N LYS A 174 24.69 4.14 -4.83
CA LYS A 174 25.73 4.11 -3.81
C LYS A 174 26.76 5.23 -4.02
N GLU A 175 27.23 5.41 -5.25
CA GLU A 175 28.20 6.46 -5.62
C GLU A 175 27.60 7.87 -5.47
N TYR A 176 26.30 8.02 -5.71
CA TYR A 176 25.55 9.28 -5.51
C TYR A 176 25.33 9.61 -4.01
N GLY A 177 25.58 8.66 -3.11
CA GLY A 177 25.45 8.84 -1.67
C GLY A 177 24.06 8.54 -1.11
N VAL A 178 23.17 7.91 -1.91
CA VAL A 178 21.84 7.44 -1.50
C VAL A 178 21.71 5.95 -1.83
N PRO A 179 22.30 5.07 -1.02
CA PRO A 179 22.27 3.64 -1.30
C PRO A 179 20.85 3.08 -1.18
N ILE A 180 20.55 2.07 -2.00
CA ILE A 180 19.32 1.28 -1.90
C ILE A 180 19.39 0.44 -0.62
N GLN A 181 18.38 0.55 0.24
CA GLN A 181 18.39 -0.05 1.58
C GLN A 181 17.59 -1.35 1.65
N ALA A 182 16.66 -1.56 0.69
CA ALA A 182 15.93 -2.82 0.54
C ALA A 182 15.64 -3.07 -0.94
N ALA A 183 15.61 -4.32 -1.35
CA ALA A 183 15.31 -4.70 -2.73
C ALA A 183 14.56 -6.03 -2.80
N GLU A 184 13.64 -6.11 -3.73
CA GLU A 184 12.99 -7.34 -4.16
C GLU A 184 13.48 -7.69 -5.57
N PHE A 185 13.52 -8.99 -5.88
CA PHE A 185 13.95 -9.44 -7.19
C PHE A 185 13.01 -8.98 -8.29
N ALA A 186 11.69 -9.07 -8.05
CA ALA A 186 10.71 -8.68 -9.05
C ALA A 186 9.37 -8.32 -8.42
N ASN A 187 8.60 -7.49 -9.12
CA ASN A 187 7.24 -7.15 -8.76
C ASN A 187 6.28 -8.27 -9.16
N GLU A 188 5.42 -8.73 -8.23
CA GLU A 188 4.34 -9.71 -8.46
C GLU A 188 4.76 -10.94 -9.28
N PRO A 189 5.81 -11.65 -8.85
CA PRO A 189 6.39 -12.74 -9.64
C PRO A 189 5.43 -13.92 -9.84
N ASN A 190 4.39 -14.03 -9.04
CA ASN A 190 3.36 -15.06 -9.19
C ASN A 190 2.54 -14.90 -10.48
N MET A 191 2.44 -13.67 -11.04
CA MET A 191 1.74 -13.40 -12.29
C MET A 191 2.57 -13.75 -13.55
N LEU A 192 3.82 -14.15 -13.38
CA LEU A 192 4.69 -14.67 -14.44
C LEU A 192 4.76 -13.74 -15.67
N GLU A 193 4.43 -14.24 -16.87
CA GLU A 193 4.47 -13.48 -18.12
C GLU A 193 3.57 -12.23 -18.09
N ASP A 194 2.47 -12.24 -17.32
CA ASP A 194 1.53 -11.12 -17.25
C ASP A 194 2.17 -9.86 -16.62
N THR A 195 3.21 -10.01 -15.79
CA THR A 195 4.01 -8.89 -15.26
C THR A 195 5.17 -8.51 -16.18
N GLY A 196 5.37 -9.22 -17.29
CA GLY A 196 6.36 -8.91 -18.32
C GLY A 196 7.65 -9.70 -18.23
N PHE A 197 7.66 -10.81 -17.53
CA PHE A 197 8.77 -11.76 -17.54
C PHE A 197 8.97 -12.39 -18.92
N PRO A 198 10.14 -13.00 -19.19
CA PRO A 198 10.41 -13.67 -20.45
C PRO A 198 9.34 -14.72 -20.77
N LYS A 199 9.04 -14.90 -22.06
CA LYS A 199 8.09 -15.91 -22.51
C LYS A 199 8.49 -17.31 -22.03
N GLY A 200 7.54 -18.07 -21.48
CA GLY A 200 7.75 -19.40 -20.93
C GLY A 200 8.35 -19.39 -19.51
N TYR A 201 8.42 -18.22 -18.87
CA TYR A 201 8.93 -18.11 -17.51
C TYR A 201 8.01 -18.80 -16.49
N THR A 202 8.60 -19.59 -15.62
CA THR A 202 7.88 -20.41 -14.63
C THR A 202 8.37 -20.09 -13.22
N ALA A 203 7.67 -20.59 -12.21
CA ALA A 203 8.11 -20.50 -10.81
C ALA A 203 9.51 -21.14 -10.57
N ALA A 204 9.89 -22.15 -11.35
CA ALA A 204 11.24 -22.73 -11.27
C ALA A 204 12.30 -21.79 -11.80
N HIS A 205 12.03 -21.06 -12.89
CA HIS A 205 12.91 -20.01 -13.40
C HIS A 205 13.02 -18.87 -12.39
N TYR A 206 11.90 -18.45 -11.78
CA TYR A 206 11.90 -17.44 -10.71
C TYR A 206 12.82 -17.84 -9.56
N ARG A 207 12.69 -19.05 -9.01
CA ARG A 207 13.56 -19.51 -7.90
C ARG A 207 15.03 -19.49 -8.25
N ARG A 208 15.38 -19.97 -9.48
CA ARG A 208 16.77 -19.92 -9.99
C ARG A 208 17.31 -18.49 -9.98
N ASP A 209 16.55 -17.57 -10.54
CA ASP A 209 16.97 -16.20 -10.76
C ASP A 209 16.90 -15.35 -9.50
N ALA A 210 15.93 -15.60 -8.61
CA ALA A 210 15.86 -15.01 -7.30
C ALA A 210 17.07 -15.40 -6.41
N ASP A 211 17.51 -16.66 -6.48
CA ASP A 211 18.73 -17.10 -5.80
C ASP A 211 19.99 -16.41 -6.36
N LEU A 212 20.07 -16.19 -7.68
CA LEU A 212 21.17 -15.45 -8.31
C LEU A 212 21.16 -13.98 -7.87
N PHE A 213 20.01 -13.35 -7.91
CA PHE A 213 19.84 -11.97 -7.43
C PHE A 213 20.23 -11.83 -5.96
N ALA A 214 19.72 -12.70 -5.11
CA ALA A 214 19.97 -12.65 -3.67
C ALA A 214 21.46 -12.90 -3.35
N THR A 215 22.11 -13.83 -4.05
CA THR A 215 23.55 -14.08 -3.92
C THR A 215 24.33 -12.82 -4.33
N TRP A 216 24.05 -12.27 -5.52
CA TRP A 216 24.68 -11.04 -5.98
C TRP A 216 24.47 -9.87 -5.01
N LEU A 217 23.24 -9.70 -4.49
CA LEU A 217 22.91 -8.63 -3.55
C LEU A 217 23.72 -8.74 -2.27
N LYS A 218 23.78 -9.94 -1.67
CA LYS A 218 24.51 -10.16 -0.42
C LYS A 218 26.03 -10.04 -0.57
N GLU A 219 26.58 -10.39 -1.73
CA GLU A 219 28.02 -10.25 -2.00
C GLU A 219 28.44 -8.78 -2.25
N ASN A 220 27.61 -7.98 -2.91
CA ASN A 220 27.98 -6.63 -3.34
C ASN A 220 27.38 -5.51 -2.47
N TYR A 221 26.20 -5.76 -1.86
CA TYR A 221 25.43 -4.80 -1.06
C TYR A 221 24.86 -5.46 0.21
N PRO A 222 25.75 -5.98 1.11
CA PRO A 222 25.32 -6.78 2.27
C PRO A 222 24.39 -6.06 3.25
N GLU A 223 24.40 -4.72 3.26
CA GLU A 223 23.51 -3.90 4.11
C GLU A 223 22.10 -3.74 3.51
N CYS A 224 21.90 -4.13 2.25
CA CYS A 224 20.59 -4.05 1.61
C CYS A 224 19.75 -5.27 1.98
N LEU A 225 18.53 -5.04 2.49
CA LEU A 225 17.60 -6.11 2.85
C LEU A 225 17.07 -6.80 1.57
N TYR A 226 17.14 -8.11 1.53
CA TYR A 226 16.45 -8.92 0.52
C TYR A 226 15.02 -9.17 0.94
N VAL A 227 14.07 -8.60 0.18
CA VAL A 227 12.64 -8.66 0.44
C VAL A 227 11.97 -9.55 -0.62
N GLY A 228 11.07 -10.43 -0.21
CA GLY A 228 10.37 -11.30 -1.16
C GLY A 228 9.34 -12.23 -0.51
N PRO A 229 8.48 -12.88 -1.32
CA PRO A 229 8.46 -12.83 -2.78
C PRO A 229 7.70 -11.62 -3.38
N SER A 230 6.91 -10.86 -2.62
CA SER A 230 6.05 -9.76 -3.10
C SER A 230 4.99 -10.25 -4.10
N ASP A 231 4.40 -11.42 -3.83
CA ASP A 231 3.31 -11.97 -4.64
C ASP A 231 1.95 -11.33 -4.28
N THR A 232 1.05 -11.26 -5.25
CA THR A 232 -0.26 -10.62 -5.10
C THR A 232 -1.39 -11.60 -4.77
N GLY A 233 -1.06 -12.71 -4.12
CA GLY A 233 -2.01 -13.79 -3.87
C GLY A 233 -2.28 -14.65 -5.10
N GLY A 234 -3.09 -15.67 -4.93
CA GLY A 234 -3.39 -16.63 -5.98
C GLY A 234 -4.36 -17.70 -5.47
N ALA A 235 -4.27 -18.92 -6.03
CA ALA A 235 -5.15 -20.01 -5.65
C ALA A 235 -5.01 -20.47 -4.19
N ASP A 236 -3.87 -20.19 -3.57
CA ASP A 236 -3.54 -20.58 -2.19
C ASP A 236 -3.84 -19.47 -1.17
N VAL A 237 -3.84 -18.19 -1.58
CA VAL A 237 -4.19 -17.06 -0.72
C VAL A 237 -5.18 -16.16 -1.46
N SER A 238 -6.47 -16.27 -1.12
CA SER A 238 -7.53 -15.52 -1.78
C SER A 238 -8.76 -15.45 -0.88
N PHE A 239 -9.23 -14.25 -0.59
CA PHE A 239 -10.35 -13.98 0.32
C PHE A 239 -11.25 -12.86 -0.20
N GLY A 240 -12.37 -12.61 0.48
CA GLY A 240 -13.34 -11.59 0.10
C GLY A 240 -13.96 -11.88 -1.26
N LYS A 241 -14.04 -10.89 -2.11
CA LYS A 241 -14.59 -11.04 -3.48
C LYS A 241 -13.73 -11.92 -4.39
N MET A 242 -12.43 -12.09 -4.08
CA MET A 242 -11.52 -12.98 -4.78
C MET A 242 -11.43 -14.35 -4.09
N SER A 243 -12.51 -14.84 -3.55
CA SER A 243 -12.59 -16.15 -2.87
C SER A 243 -13.09 -17.25 -3.81
N LYS A 244 -12.95 -18.52 -3.33
CA LYS A 244 -13.50 -19.69 -4.04
C LYS A 244 -15.02 -19.64 -4.13
N GLU A 245 -15.67 -19.10 -3.10
CA GLU A 245 -17.12 -18.97 -3.03
C GLU A 245 -17.67 -18.04 -4.12
N THR A 246 -16.91 -16.99 -4.47
CA THR A 246 -17.28 -16.03 -5.51
C THR A 246 -16.78 -16.40 -6.91
N GLY A 247 -15.94 -17.42 -7.05
CA GLY A 247 -15.31 -17.81 -8.32
C GLY A 247 -14.16 -16.93 -8.76
N GLY A 248 -13.77 -15.93 -7.95
CA GLY A 248 -12.66 -15.01 -8.28
C GLY A 248 -11.31 -15.73 -8.37
N VAL A 249 -11.10 -16.76 -7.58
CA VAL A 249 -9.88 -17.60 -7.60
C VAL A 249 -9.64 -18.26 -8.96
N GLU A 250 -10.68 -18.70 -9.65
CA GLU A 250 -10.53 -19.37 -10.96
C GLU A 250 -10.01 -18.40 -12.03
N GLN A 251 -10.31 -17.12 -11.91
CA GLN A 251 -9.81 -16.08 -12.80
C GLN A 251 -8.33 -15.77 -12.54
N LEU A 252 -7.90 -15.72 -11.27
CA LEU A 252 -6.51 -15.52 -10.88
C LEU A 252 -5.64 -16.75 -11.13
N ALA A 253 -6.15 -17.94 -10.81
CA ALA A 253 -5.35 -19.17 -10.82
C ALA A 253 -4.92 -19.64 -12.21
N ARG A 254 -5.53 -19.14 -13.29
CA ARG A 254 -5.23 -19.60 -14.65
C ARG A 254 -3.80 -19.30 -15.11
N HIS A 255 -3.17 -18.29 -14.52
CA HIS A 255 -1.88 -17.75 -14.96
C HIS A 255 -0.93 -17.42 -13.80
N SER A 256 -1.25 -17.78 -12.55
CA SER A 256 -0.44 -17.42 -11.39
C SER A 256 0.20 -18.63 -10.72
N ALA A 257 1.45 -18.46 -10.25
CA ALA A 257 2.08 -19.39 -9.35
C ALA A 257 1.62 -19.13 -7.89
N THR A 258 1.66 -20.13 -7.04
CA THR A 258 1.41 -20.02 -5.60
C THR A 258 2.67 -19.55 -4.86
N CYS A 259 2.50 -18.99 -3.65
CA CYS A 259 3.63 -18.61 -2.80
C CYS A 259 4.59 -19.79 -2.54
N PRO A 260 4.15 -21.02 -2.21
CA PRO A 260 5.03 -22.17 -2.11
C PRO A 260 5.80 -22.49 -3.41
N GLU A 261 5.16 -22.37 -4.58
CA GLU A 261 5.85 -22.62 -5.85
C GLU A 261 6.98 -21.61 -6.11
N LEU A 262 6.83 -20.36 -5.63
CA LEU A 262 7.87 -19.34 -5.72
C LEU A 262 9.00 -19.57 -4.72
N MET A 263 8.71 -20.03 -3.50
CA MET A 263 9.64 -19.99 -2.36
C MET A 263 10.25 -21.35 -2.00
N GLU A 264 9.57 -22.47 -2.31
CA GLU A 264 10.04 -23.79 -1.89
C GLU A 264 11.34 -24.16 -2.58
N GLY A 265 12.36 -24.49 -1.79
CA GLY A 265 13.68 -24.87 -2.30
C GLY A 265 14.58 -23.69 -2.68
N ALA A 266 14.21 -22.45 -2.37
CA ALA A 266 15.10 -21.30 -2.46
C ALA A 266 16.36 -21.54 -1.58
N LYS A 267 17.54 -21.22 -2.13
CA LYS A 267 18.83 -21.46 -1.46
C LYS A 267 19.24 -20.29 -0.57
N VAL A 268 18.84 -19.08 -0.95
CA VAL A 268 19.14 -17.85 -0.20
C VAL A 268 17.83 -17.35 0.43
N PRO A 269 17.72 -17.38 1.76
CA PRO A 269 16.51 -16.90 2.44
C PRO A 269 16.33 -15.39 2.28
N VAL A 270 15.07 -14.96 2.28
CA VAL A 270 14.73 -13.54 2.37
C VAL A 270 15.03 -13.01 3.78
N ASP A 271 15.46 -11.75 3.88
CA ASP A 271 15.59 -11.05 5.18
C ASP A 271 14.23 -10.59 5.70
N VAL A 272 13.30 -10.30 4.77
CA VAL A 272 11.94 -9.88 5.04
C VAL A 272 10.99 -10.62 4.12
N PHE A 273 9.95 -11.23 4.69
CA PHE A 273 8.88 -11.84 3.90
C PHE A 273 7.89 -10.77 3.43
N SER A 274 7.45 -10.84 2.17
CA SER A 274 6.54 -9.82 1.63
C SER A 274 5.46 -10.37 0.73
N TYR A 275 4.33 -9.65 0.67
CA TYR A 275 3.21 -9.92 -0.21
C TYR A 275 2.53 -8.61 -0.61
N HIS A 276 1.67 -8.65 -1.64
CA HIS A 276 0.77 -7.58 -2.03
C HIS A 276 -0.65 -7.88 -1.60
N TYR A 277 -1.41 -6.84 -1.32
CA TYR A 277 -2.79 -6.95 -0.90
C TYR A 277 -3.64 -5.84 -1.52
N TYR A 278 -4.76 -6.25 -2.09
CA TYR A 278 -5.87 -5.39 -2.48
C TYR A 278 -7.18 -6.02 -2.03
N ASN A 279 -8.13 -5.20 -1.54
CA ASN A 279 -9.44 -5.73 -1.11
C ASN A 279 -10.20 -6.38 -2.26
N GLY A 280 -10.03 -5.86 -3.48
CA GLY A 280 -10.68 -6.38 -4.68
C GLY A 280 -10.11 -5.79 -5.95
N ILE A 281 -10.96 -5.72 -6.95
CA ILE A 281 -10.68 -5.20 -8.29
C ILE A 281 -11.50 -3.93 -8.51
N SER A 282 -10.87 -2.89 -9.05
CA SER A 282 -11.50 -1.59 -9.25
C SER A 282 -12.67 -1.61 -10.24
N ASP A 283 -13.52 -0.59 -10.17
CA ASP A 283 -14.60 -0.33 -11.14
C ASP A 283 -14.13 -0.43 -12.59
N ARG A 284 -12.84 -0.09 -12.88
CA ARG A 284 -12.25 -0.17 -14.22
C ARG A 284 -12.23 -1.59 -14.77
N LEU A 285 -12.06 -2.56 -13.91
CA LEU A 285 -11.91 -3.98 -14.26
C LEU A 285 -13.15 -4.81 -13.93
N ALA A 286 -14.17 -4.22 -13.29
CA ALA A 286 -15.38 -4.89 -12.85
C ALA A 286 -16.14 -5.58 -14.00
N SER A 287 -16.12 -5.02 -15.22
CA SER A 287 -16.78 -5.61 -16.39
C SER A 287 -16.13 -6.91 -16.88
N VAL A 288 -14.85 -7.13 -16.59
CA VAL A 288 -14.10 -8.34 -17.00
C VAL A 288 -13.80 -9.28 -15.82
N MET A 289 -13.83 -8.77 -14.60
CA MET A 289 -13.57 -9.53 -13.36
C MET A 289 -14.65 -9.23 -12.30
N PRO A 290 -15.93 -9.40 -12.57
CA PRO A 290 -17.01 -8.97 -11.68
C PRO A 290 -17.00 -9.68 -10.31
N ALA A 291 -16.48 -10.91 -10.27
CA ALA A 291 -16.37 -11.66 -9.02
C ALA A 291 -15.34 -11.09 -8.03
N GLY A 292 -14.46 -10.19 -8.49
CA GLY A 292 -13.47 -9.52 -7.66
C GLY A 292 -13.85 -8.12 -7.22
N HIS A 293 -14.97 -7.58 -7.72
CA HIS A 293 -15.36 -6.19 -7.48
C HIS A 293 -16.31 -6.05 -6.28
N TRP A 294 -16.09 -5.02 -5.46
CA TRP A 294 -16.97 -4.59 -4.38
C TRP A 294 -17.77 -3.35 -4.80
N ASP A 295 -19.03 -3.29 -4.41
CA ASP A 295 -19.80 -2.04 -4.54
C ASP A 295 -19.46 -1.08 -3.38
N ALA A 296 -19.58 0.24 -3.62
CA ALA A 296 -19.37 1.26 -2.58
C ALA A 296 -20.27 1.08 -1.34
N SER A 297 -21.44 0.44 -1.49
CA SER A 297 -22.33 0.10 -0.38
C SER A 297 -21.80 -1.01 0.51
N GLU A 298 -20.83 -1.79 0.05
CA GLU A 298 -20.19 -2.88 0.80
C GLU A 298 -18.89 -2.43 1.48
N ALA A 299 -18.32 -1.26 1.13
CA ALA A 299 -16.98 -0.83 1.52
C ALA A 299 -16.79 -0.52 3.02
N ASN A 300 -17.85 -0.56 3.81
CA ASN A 300 -17.79 -0.51 5.29
C ASN A 300 -18.27 -1.81 5.97
N SER A 301 -18.59 -2.86 5.19
CA SER A 301 -19.04 -4.13 5.74
C SER A 301 -17.90 -4.90 6.46
N GLU A 302 -18.27 -5.78 7.39
CA GLU A 302 -17.32 -6.64 8.08
C GLU A 302 -16.52 -7.51 7.10
N ASP A 303 -17.16 -8.06 6.08
CA ASP A 303 -16.50 -8.91 5.07
C ASP A 303 -15.45 -8.12 4.28
N TYR A 304 -15.76 -6.88 3.92
CA TYR A 304 -14.82 -5.99 3.24
C TYR A 304 -13.63 -5.64 4.13
N LEU A 305 -13.89 -5.21 5.37
CA LEU A 305 -12.85 -4.79 6.30
C LEU A 305 -11.97 -5.95 6.79
N ASP A 306 -12.54 -7.15 6.96
CA ASP A 306 -11.80 -8.34 7.41
C ASP A 306 -10.90 -8.95 6.32
N THR A 307 -11.06 -8.55 5.05
CA THR A 307 -10.28 -9.10 3.94
C THR A 307 -8.77 -8.90 4.15
N ALA A 308 -8.31 -7.71 4.56
CA ALA A 308 -6.91 -7.44 4.88
C ALA A 308 -6.37 -8.37 5.98
N ILE A 309 -7.19 -8.61 6.99
CA ILE A 309 -6.83 -9.42 8.16
C ILE A 309 -6.72 -10.89 7.77
N LYS A 310 -7.64 -11.38 6.92
CA LYS A 310 -7.61 -12.75 6.37
C LYS A 310 -6.37 -12.99 5.52
N PHE A 311 -6.01 -12.04 4.65
CA PHE A 311 -4.76 -12.12 3.87
C PHE A 311 -3.54 -12.18 4.78
N CYS A 312 -3.43 -11.29 5.76
CA CYS A 312 -2.33 -11.29 6.71
C CYS A 312 -2.21 -12.64 7.44
N ARG A 313 -3.32 -13.16 7.97
CA ARG A 313 -3.35 -14.48 8.65
C ARG A 313 -2.94 -15.63 7.75
N ALA A 314 -3.30 -15.59 6.47
CA ALA A 314 -2.94 -16.63 5.51
C ALA A 314 -1.45 -16.64 5.17
N TYR A 315 -0.80 -15.46 5.15
CA TYR A 315 0.63 -15.34 4.86
C TYR A 315 1.53 -15.56 6.08
N ILE A 316 1.04 -15.44 7.32
CA ILE A 316 1.85 -15.69 8.52
C ILE A 316 2.53 -17.07 8.49
N PRO A 317 1.86 -18.20 8.17
CA PRO A 317 2.52 -19.50 8.07
C PRO A 317 3.63 -19.56 7.01
N TYR A 318 3.48 -18.84 5.91
CA TYR A 318 4.51 -18.76 4.87
C TYR A 318 5.72 -17.94 5.35
N ARG A 319 5.47 -16.80 6.01
CA ARG A 319 6.52 -16.03 6.66
C ARG A 319 7.29 -16.90 7.67
N ASP A 320 6.58 -17.61 8.53
CA ASP A 320 7.19 -18.45 9.57
C ASP A 320 8.04 -19.59 8.97
N LYS A 321 7.65 -20.09 7.79
CA LYS A 321 8.37 -21.11 7.05
C LYS A 321 9.60 -20.57 6.32
N TYR A 322 9.45 -19.48 5.56
CA TYR A 322 10.46 -19.00 4.62
C TYR A 322 11.32 -17.85 5.16
N CYS A 323 10.87 -17.18 6.23
CA CYS A 323 11.59 -16.12 6.93
C CYS A 323 11.36 -16.21 8.45
N PRO A 324 11.83 -17.30 9.11
CA PRO A 324 11.53 -17.54 10.53
C PRO A 324 11.99 -16.38 11.42
N GLY A 325 11.05 -15.80 12.19
CA GLY A 325 11.33 -14.66 13.09
C GLY A 325 11.51 -13.33 12.39
N GLY A 326 11.44 -13.29 11.05
CA GLY A 326 11.51 -12.06 10.25
C GLY A 326 10.22 -11.23 10.32
N GLU A 327 10.32 -10.00 9.81
CA GLU A 327 9.18 -9.14 9.58
C GLU A 327 8.37 -9.58 8.36
N MET A 328 7.12 -9.12 8.31
CA MET A 328 6.24 -9.32 7.17
C MET A 328 5.87 -7.95 6.58
N TRP A 329 6.22 -7.70 5.32
CA TRP A 329 5.93 -6.44 4.65
C TRP A 329 4.82 -6.61 3.62
N VAL A 330 3.80 -5.75 3.66
CA VAL A 330 2.80 -5.61 2.61
C VAL A 330 3.35 -4.60 1.62
N THR A 331 4.01 -5.06 0.56
CA THR A 331 4.79 -4.20 -0.33
C THR A 331 3.95 -3.45 -1.37
N GLU A 332 2.68 -3.82 -1.52
CA GLU A 332 1.62 -3.01 -2.09
C GLU A 332 0.33 -3.23 -1.31
N SER A 333 -0.39 -2.16 -1.01
CA SER A 333 -1.69 -2.18 -0.36
C SER A 333 -2.61 -1.09 -0.89
N GLY A 334 -3.88 -1.42 -1.09
CA GLY A 334 -4.91 -0.49 -1.51
C GLY A 334 -6.31 -1.09 -1.42
N ASP A 335 -7.29 -0.25 -1.71
CA ASP A 335 -8.70 -0.64 -1.75
C ASP A 335 -9.00 -1.60 -2.91
N ALA A 336 -8.41 -1.32 -4.11
CA ALA A 336 -8.65 -2.15 -5.28
C ALA A 336 -7.47 -2.13 -6.26
N GLY A 337 -7.07 -3.30 -6.75
CA GLY A 337 -6.15 -3.44 -7.87
C GLY A 337 -6.74 -2.84 -9.14
N GLY A 338 -5.90 -2.17 -9.96
CA GLY A 338 -6.36 -1.44 -11.14
C GLY A 338 -6.63 0.04 -10.88
N GLY A 339 -5.89 0.65 -9.94
CA GLY A 339 -5.85 2.09 -9.71
C GLY A 339 -6.85 2.62 -8.68
N GLY A 340 -7.44 1.76 -7.89
CA GLY A 340 -8.44 2.09 -6.87
C GLY A 340 -9.86 2.19 -7.43
N ASP A 341 -10.83 2.06 -6.56
CA ASP A 341 -12.25 2.26 -6.85
C ASP A 341 -12.63 3.74 -6.90
N THR A 342 -13.85 4.03 -7.33
CA THR A 342 -14.38 5.39 -7.39
C THR A 342 -14.43 6.09 -6.02
N TRP A 343 -14.41 5.35 -4.93
CA TRP A 343 -14.37 5.89 -3.56
C TRP A 343 -12.97 5.90 -2.90
N ALA A 344 -11.94 5.38 -3.58
CA ALA A 344 -10.57 5.28 -3.05
C ALA A 344 -10.00 6.61 -2.54
N SER A 345 -10.36 7.72 -3.19
CA SER A 345 -9.93 9.09 -2.84
C SER A 345 -10.83 9.79 -1.83
N THR A 346 -11.76 9.07 -1.18
CA THR A 346 -12.76 9.62 -0.28
C THR A 346 -12.58 9.14 1.17
N TYR A 347 -13.35 9.70 2.08
CA TYR A 347 -13.35 9.27 3.49
C TYR A 347 -13.73 7.78 3.64
N LEU A 348 -14.50 7.21 2.72
CA LEU A 348 -14.95 5.82 2.82
C LEU A 348 -13.75 4.84 2.89
N ASP A 349 -12.66 5.10 2.16
CA ASP A 349 -11.45 4.25 2.22
C ASP A 349 -10.62 4.45 3.50
N VAL A 350 -10.87 5.50 4.27
CA VAL A 350 -10.18 5.71 5.56
C VAL A 350 -10.48 4.58 6.55
N LEU A 351 -11.72 4.06 6.55
CA LEU A 351 -12.11 2.95 7.42
C LEU A 351 -11.25 1.71 7.13
N ARG A 352 -11.11 1.34 5.83
CA ARG A 352 -10.28 0.21 5.41
C ARG A 352 -8.80 0.44 5.76
N THR A 353 -8.27 1.61 5.41
CA THR A 353 -6.85 1.93 5.64
C THR A 353 -6.49 1.84 7.12
N LEU A 354 -7.25 2.44 8.00
CA LEU A 354 -7.00 2.39 9.45
C LEU A 354 -7.26 1.00 10.04
N ASN A 355 -8.27 0.28 9.54
CA ASN A 355 -8.55 -1.10 9.96
C ASN A 355 -7.42 -2.05 9.57
N GLU A 356 -6.85 -1.91 8.36
CA GLU A 356 -5.69 -2.68 7.90
C GLU A 356 -4.49 -2.43 8.82
N LEU A 357 -4.14 -1.18 9.10
CA LEU A 357 -3.03 -0.82 9.98
C LEU A 357 -3.21 -1.41 11.39
N GLY A 358 -4.41 -1.30 11.96
CA GLY A 358 -4.74 -1.82 13.28
C GLY A 358 -4.70 -3.34 13.33
N GLY A 359 -5.36 -4.00 12.38
CA GLY A 359 -5.45 -5.45 12.31
C GLY A 359 -4.11 -6.11 12.02
N PHE A 360 -3.33 -5.57 11.08
CA PHE A 360 -1.97 -6.03 10.80
C PHE A 360 -1.09 -5.91 12.04
N SER A 361 -1.12 -4.74 12.71
CA SER A 361 -0.34 -4.51 13.93
C SER A 361 -0.71 -5.48 15.05
N ALA A 362 -1.98 -5.83 15.20
CA ALA A 362 -2.42 -6.80 16.20
C ALA A 362 -1.94 -8.23 15.93
N LEU A 363 -1.64 -8.58 14.67
CA LEU A 363 -1.24 -9.91 14.24
C LEU A 363 0.26 -10.09 14.12
N THR A 364 0.98 -9.08 13.62
CA THR A 364 2.39 -9.20 13.25
C THR A 364 3.10 -7.84 13.23
N ARG A 365 4.39 -7.86 13.03
CA ARG A 365 5.22 -6.66 12.85
C ARG A 365 5.72 -6.54 11.42
N GLY A 366 5.88 -5.31 10.95
CA GLY A 366 6.42 -5.02 9.63
C GLY A 366 6.00 -3.67 9.07
N VAL A 367 5.90 -3.59 7.75
CA VAL A 367 5.64 -2.35 7.02
C VAL A 367 4.53 -2.56 6.01
N ILE A 368 3.65 -1.57 5.86
CA ILE A 368 2.61 -1.53 4.84
C ILE A 368 2.94 -0.38 3.88
N PHE A 369 3.11 -0.70 2.61
CA PHE A 369 3.35 0.27 1.55
C PHE A 369 2.03 0.55 0.83
N HIS A 370 1.44 1.68 1.17
CA HIS A 370 0.22 2.13 0.49
C HIS A 370 0.51 2.45 -0.98
N ASN A 371 -0.32 1.98 -1.85
CA ASN A 371 -0.24 2.27 -3.27
C ASN A 371 -1.22 3.42 -3.61
N THR A 372 -0.78 4.65 -3.84
CA THR A 372 0.59 5.16 -3.96
C THR A 372 0.75 6.49 -3.21
N LEU A 373 1.91 7.19 -3.38
CA LEU A 373 2.03 8.57 -2.89
C LEU A 373 1.19 9.53 -3.74
N THR A 374 1.27 9.47 -5.09
CA THR A 374 0.59 10.42 -5.99
C THR A 374 -0.10 9.81 -7.23
N ALA A 375 0.09 8.54 -7.54
CA ALA A 375 -0.51 7.93 -8.72
C ALA A 375 -1.89 7.35 -8.47
N SER A 376 -2.79 7.60 -9.42
CA SER A 376 -4.15 7.03 -9.46
C SER A 376 -5.07 7.48 -8.32
N ASP A 377 -6.26 6.85 -8.20
CA ASP A 377 -7.29 7.32 -7.30
C ASP A 377 -7.06 6.90 -5.85
N TYR A 378 -6.34 5.80 -5.60
CA TYR A 378 -6.00 5.36 -4.25
C TYR A 378 -4.86 6.17 -3.58
N ALA A 379 -4.16 7.06 -4.30
CA ALA A 379 -2.99 7.77 -3.77
C ALA A 379 -3.31 8.67 -2.58
N TYR A 380 -2.30 8.91 -1.72
CA TYR A 380 -2.41 9.86 -0.62
C TYR A 380 -2.58 11.31 -1.08
N LEU A 381 -1.92 11.68 -2.18
CA LEU A 381 -1.95 13.03 -2.76
C LEU A 381 -2.56 12.98 -4.16
N ALA A 382 -3.40 13.94 -4.49
CA ALA A 382 -3.98 14.04 -5.82
C ALA A 382 -2.88 14.33 -6.86
N ARG A 383 -2.91 13.59 -7.98
CA ARG A 383 -1.91 13.73 -9.04
C ARG A 383 -1.85 15.17 -9.55
N PHE A 384 -0.67 15.65 -9.89
CA PHE A 384 -0.32 16.99 -10.38
C PHE A 384 -0.50 18.12 -9.37
N VAL A 385 -1.63 18.23 -8.69
CA VAL A 385 -1.91 19.31 -7.73
C VAL A 385 -1.38 18.99 -6.33
N HIS A 386 -1.13 17.73 -6.03
CA HIS A 386 -0.64 17.22 -4.74
C HIS A 386 -1.48 17.66 -3.53
N ASP A 387 -2.79 17.84 -3.72
CA ASP A 387 -3.70 18.08 -2.61
C ASP A 387 -3.86 16.78 -1.79
N PRO A 388 -3.80 16.86 -0.44
CA PRO A 388 -3.98 15.70 0.41
C PRO A 388 -5.41 15.15 0.29
N ARG A 389 -5.51 13.84 0.19
CA ARG A 389 -6.78 13.11 0.27
C ARG A 389 -7.05 12.65 1.71
N PRO A 390 -8.24 12.19 2.05
CA PRO A 390 -8.57 11.75 3.41
C PRO A 390 -7.57 10.77 4.03
N ASN A 391 -7.09 9.80 3.26
CA ASN A 391 -6.09 8.82 3.72
C ASN A 391 -4.76 9.45 4.15
N PHE A 392 -4.33 10.56 3.51
CA PHE A 392 -3.13 11.27 3.93
C PHE A 392 -3.21 11.73 5.39
N PHE A 393 -4.33 12.37 5.76
CA PHE A 393 -4.52 12.85 7.13
C PHE A 393 -4.73 11.70 8.12
N ALA A 394 -5.42 10.64 7.71
CA ALA A 394 -5.64 9.46 8.54
C ALA A 394 -4.31 8.79 8.92
N VAL A 395 -3.42 8.55 7.94
CA VAL A 395 -2.12 7.95 8.22
C VAL A 395 -1.15 8.92 8.90
N LYS A 396 -1.28 10.23 8.65
CA LYS A 396 -0.53 11.25 9.40
C LYS A 396 -0.86 11.19 10.89
N LEU A 397 -2.13 11.09 11.25
CA LEU A 397 -2.54 10.92 12.64
C LEU A 397 -2.06 9.59 13.23
N TRP A 398 -2.11 8.50 12.47
CA TRP A 398 -1.51 7.24 12.90
C TRP A 398 -0.02 7.41 13.25
N ILE A 399 0.75 8.01 12.32
CA ILE A 399 2.20 8.24 12.50
C ILE A 399 2.49 9.11 13.71
N ASP A 400 1.64 10.10 14.00
CA ASP A 400 1.87 11.04 15.10
C ASP A 400 1.43 10.50 16.45
N LEU A 401 0.41 9.66 16.48
CA LEU A 401 -0.25 9.25 17.73
C LEU A 401 0.15 7.83 18.18
N MET A 402 0.24 6.88 17.23
CA MET A 402 0.52 5.48 17.55
C MET A 402 2.02 5.26 17.77
N GLY A 403 2.37 4.76 18.96
CA GLY A 403 3.73 4.33 19.29
C GLY A 403 4.00 2.90 18.82
N THR A 404 5.12 2.32 19.24
CA THR A 404 5.55 1.01 18.73
C THR A 404 5.05 -0.18 19.54
N THR A 405 4.79 -0.03 20.84
CA THR A 405 4.30 -1.15 21.65
C THR A 405 2.83 -1.42 21.37
N VAL A 406 2.53 -2.59 20.81
CA VAL A 406 1.18 -3.05 20.47
C VAL A 406 0.58 -3.84 21.62
N TYR A 407 -0.69 -3.62 21.88
CA TYR A 407 -1.44 -4.29 22.96
C TYR A 407 -2.67 -5.02 22.41
N ALA A 408 -3.03 -6.13 23.05
CA ALA A 408 -4.34 -6.73 22.85
C ALA A 408 -5.41 -5.80 23.43
N SER A 409 -6.40 -5.40 22.62
CA SER A 409 -7.46 -4.47 23.07
C SER A 409 -8.38 -5.08 24.11
N GLY A 410 -8.50 -6.41 24.15
CA GLY A 410 -9.49 -7.12 24.96
C GLY A 410 -10.92 -7.07 24.39
N GLU A 411 -11.16 -6.27 23.35
CA GLU A 411 -12.45 -6.15 22.67
C GLU A 411 -12.47 -7.02 21.39
N PRO A 412 -13.52 -7.80 21.17
CA PRO A 412 -13.68 -8.51 19.90
C PRO A 412 -14.02 -7.52 18.79
N VAL A 413 -13.42 -7.74 17.61
CA VAL A 413 -13.75 -6.98 16.41
C VAL A 413 -15.16 -7.34 15.96
N ARG A 414 -16.00 -6.32 15.74
CA ARG A 414 -17.39 -6.46 15.30
C ARG A 414 -17.90 -5.16 14.69
N GLU A 415 -18.99 -5.20 13.96
CA GLU A 415 -19.65 -4.00 13.45
C GLU A 415 -19.85 -2.95 14.57
N GLY A 416 -19.47 -1.73 14.29
CA GLY A 416 -19.51 -0.63 15.25
C GLY A 416 -18.31 -0.54 16.20
N ALA A 417 -17.48 -1.58 16.31
CA ALA A 417 -16.39 -1.60 17.29
C ALA A 417 -15.17 -2.41 16.82
N HIS A 418 -14.35 -1.84 15.94
CA HIS A 418 -13.00 -2.32 15.69
C HIS A 418 -12.05 -1.54 16.60
N VAL A 419 -11.44 -2.21 17.58
CA VAL A 419 -10.62 -1.56 18.61
C VAL A 419 -9.20 -2.05 18.56
N TYR A 420 -8.24 -1.14 18.30
CA TYR A 420 -6.81 -1.39 18.26
C TYR A 420 -6.07 -0.49 19.24
N VAL A 421 -4.98 -0.97 19.85
CA VAL A 421 -4.30 -0.23 20.92
C VAL A 421 -2.80 -0.29 20.75
N GLN A 422 -2.17 0.87 20.81
CA GLN A 422 -0.70 0.98 20.91
C GLN A 422 -0.32 1.94 22.04
N SER A 423 0.97 1.97 22.40
CA SER A 423 1.48 3.06 23.26
C SER A 423 1.22 4.41 22.57
N TYR A 424 0.99 5.46 23.33
CA TYR A 424 0.94 6.81 22.77
C TYR A 424 2.35 7.28 22.43
N LYS A 425 2.59 7.72 21.18
CA LYS A 425 3.93 8.03 20.70
C LYS A 425 4.63 9.16 21.49
N ALA A 426 3.87 10.20 21.86
CA ALA A 426 4.42 11.35 22.58
C ALA A 426 4.65 11.05 24.08
N ASP A 427 3.92 10.10 24.66
CA ASP A 427 4.07 9.65 26.04
C ASP A 427 3.75 8.15 26.13
N PRO A 428 4.75 7.26 26.04
CA PRO A 428 4.55 5.81 26.04
C PRO A 428 3.91 5.24 27.33
N THR A 429 3.79 6.02 28.40
CA THR A 429 3.06 5.61 29.61
C THR A 429 1.55 5.58 29.39
N LYS A 430 1.07 6.35 28.42
CA LYS A 430 -0.32 6.40 27.97
C LYS A 430 -0.60 5.42 26.84
N LYS A 431 -1.87 5.16 26.63
CA LYS A 431 -2.37 4.30 25.55
C LYS A 431 -3.12 5.12 24.52
N CYS A 432 -2.86 4.84 23.25
CA CYS A 432 -3.61 5.36 22.12
C CYS A 432 -4.49 4.25 21.57
N TYR A 433 -5.79 4.46 21.61
CA TYR A 433 -6.79 3.56 21.04
C TYR A 433 -7.22 4.11 19.67
N LEU A 434 -7.31 3.24 18.67
CA LEU A 434 -8.08 3.48 17.47
C LEU A 434 -9.39 2.71 17.61
N ILE A 435 -10.51 3.40 17.49
CA ILE A 435 -11.85 2.82 17.53
C ILE A 435 -12.55 3.19 16.22
N ILE A 436 -12.94 2.19 15.43
CA ILE A 436 -13.66 2.39 14.17
C ILE A 436 -15.11 1.96 14.39
N ASN A 437 -16.03 2.90 14.23
CA ASN A 437 -17.45 2.61 14.11
C ASN A 437 -17.82 2.58 12.61
N ASN A 438 -17.85 1.39 12.04
CA ASN A 438 -18.18 1.15 10.63
C ASN A 438 -19.69 0.96 10.38
N SER A 439 -20.53 1.01 11.44
CA SER A 439 -21.99 0.99 11.27
C SER A 439 -22.48 2.27 10.59
N GLU A 440 -23.43 2.15 9.69
CA GLU A 440 -24.07 3.32 9.02
C GLU A 440 -25.14 3.99 9.86
N THR A 441 -25.64 3.32 10.89
CA THR A 441 -26.84 3.78 11.62
C THR A 441 -26.68 3.80 13.14
N GLU A 442 -25.82 2.94 13.71
CA GLU A 442 -25.74 2.75 15.15
C GLU A 442 -24.55 3.52 15.74
N THR A 443 -24.80 4.17 16.85
CA THR A 443 -23.77 4.86 17.66
C THR A 443 -23.04 3.84 18.53
N THR A 444 -21.74 4.06 18.76
CA THR A 444 -20.94 3.24 19.69
C THR A 444 -20.67 4.02 20.96
N THR A 445 -21.10 3.48 22.09
CA THR A 445 -20.81 4.05 23.42
C THR A 445 -19.44 3.56 23.91
N VAL A 446 -18.56 4.46 24.30
CA VAL A 446 -17.24 4.13 24.86
C VAL A 446 -17.16 4.62 26.31
N ASP A 447 -16.83 3.70 27.24
CA ASP A 447 -16.59 4.02 28.65
C ASP A 447 -15.09 4.34 28.83
N VAL A 448 -14.79 5.63 29.01
CA VAL A 448 -13.44 6.20 29.11
C VAL A 448 -13.06 6.31 30.58
N PRO A 449 -12.00 5.61 31.04
CA PRO A 449 -11.70 5.53 32.46
C PRO A 449 -11.03 6.79 33.06
N ASN A 450 -10.35 7.57 32.23
CA ASN A 450 -9.56 8.74 32.63
C ASN A 450 -9.78 9.91 31.69
N ASP A 451 -9.46 11.12 32.14
CA ASP A 451 -9.36 12.28 31.25
C ASP A 451 -8.29 12.05 30.17
N GLY A 452 -8.52 12.55 28.98
CA GLY A 452 -7.66 12.29 27.85
C GLY A 452 -7.81 13.27 26.68
N LEU A 453 -7.39 12.82 25.52
CA LEU A 453 -7.50 13.54 24.24
C LEU A 453 -8.21 12.68 23.21
N ILE A 454 -9.03 13.32 22.36
CA ILE A 454 -9.80 12.64 21.33
C ILE A 454 -9.61 13.30 19.95
N TRP A 455 -9.54 12.46 18.91
CA TRP A 455 -9.49 12.82 17.49
C TRP A 455 -10.56 12.02 16.75
N VAL A 456 -11.68 12.66 16.41
CA VAL A 456 -12.78 12.01 15.68
C VAL A 456 -12.72 12.40 14.22
N LEU A 457 -12.50 11.42 13.34
CA LEU A 457 -12.49 11.57 11.90
C LEU A 457 -13.85 11.20 11.31
N ASN A 458 -14.32 12.02 10.36
CA ASN A 458 -15.51 11.74 9.56
C ASN A 458 -15.40 12.40 8.19
N GLY A 459 -16.22 11.97 7.23
CA GLY A 459 -16.42 12.72 5.99
C GLY A 459 -17.11 14.06 6.26
N LYS A 460 -16.76 15.10 5.49
CA LYS A 460 -17.42 16.41 5.62
C LYS A 460 -18.95 16.26 5.50
N ASP A 461 -19.68 16.92 6.39
CA ASP A 461 -21.15 16.88 6.48
C ASP A 461 -21.71 15.45 6.71
N GLY A 462 -20.89 14.51 7.22
CA GLY A 462 -21.24 13.10 7.40
C GLY A 462 -21.32 12.31 6.07
N PHE A 463 -20.88 12.88 4.96
CA PHE A 463 -20.92 12.21 3.66
C PHE A 463 -19.71 11.28 3.49
N LYS A 464 -19.96 9.96 3.51
CA LYS A 464 -18.90 8.95 3.45
C LYS A 464 -18.03 9.01 2.19
N ARG A 465 -18.56 9.46 1.04
CA ARG A 465 -17.80 9.68 -0.19
C ARG A 465 -17.25 11.10 -0.33
N SER A 466 -17.13 11.84 0.78
CA SER A 466 -16.50 13.16 0.75
C SER A 466 -14.98 13.03 0.50
N THR A 467 -14.47 13.85 -0.41
CA THR A 467 -13.01 14.05 -0.62
C THR A 467 -12.39 14.96 0.43
N ILE A 468 -13.20 15.59 1.28
CA ILE A 468 -12.77 16.36 2.45
C ILE A 468 -13.13 15.58 3.70
N MET A 469 -12.15 15.38 4.57
CA MET A 469 -12.33 14.77 5.88
C MET A 469 -12.35 15.86 6.95
N THR A 470 -13.06 15.58 8.05
CA THR A 470 -13.06 16.44 9.23
C THR A 470 -12.33 15.78 10.39
N LEU A 471 -11.75 16.61 11.25
CA LEU A 471 -11.21 16.24 12.56
C LEU A 471 -11.94 17.02 13.64
N ASN A 472 -12.65 16.33 14.54
CA ASN A 472 -13.49 16.95 15.58
C ASN A 472 -14.40 18.05 14.98
N GLY A 473 -14.99 17.80 13.80
CA GLY A 473 -15.86 18.73 13.07
C GLY A 473 -15.17 19.87 12.32
N ARG A 474 -13.83 19.94 12.34
CA ARG A 474 -13.04 20.94 11.59
C ARG A 474 -12.57 20.33 10.26
N ASP A 475 -12.79 21.03 9.14
CA ASP A 475 -12.35 20.57 7.82
C ASP A 475 -10.82 20.46 7.77
N LEU A 476 -10.31 19.33 7.27
CA LEU A 476 -8.89 19.12 7.04
C LEU A 476 -8.52 19.58 5.62
N VAL A 477 -8.17 20.83 5.49
CA VAL A 477 -7.70 21.48 4.25
C VAL A 477 -6.39 22.22 4.50
N LEU A 478 -5.52 22.28 3.49
CA LEU A 478 -4.26 22.99 3.60
C LEU A 478 -4.48 24.50 3.76
N GLY A 479 -3.66 25.10 4.62
CA GLY A 479 -3.54 26.56 4.73
C GLY A 479 -2.72 27.18 3.59
N GLU A 480 -2.41 28.48 3.77
CA GLU A 480 -1.48 29.18 2.89
C GLU A 480 -0.10 28.49 2.91
N ASN A 481 0.62 28.52 1.77
CA ASN A 481 1.92 27.85 1.62
C ASN A 481 1.89 26.34 1.97
N TRP A 482 0.71 25.70 1.77
CA TRP A 482 0.52 24.25 2.00
C TRP A 482 0.75 23.81 3.44
N GLU A 483 0.47 24.67 4.41
CA GLU A 483 0.54 24.32 5.83
C GLU A 483 -0.56 23.32 6.17
N LEU A 484 -0.20 22.31 6.97
CA LEU A 484 -1.19 21.36 7.49
C LEU A 484 -2.18 22.10 8.41
N PRO A 485 -3.48 21.71 8.39
CA PRO A 485 -4.44 22.21 9.37
C PRO A 485 -4.04 21.79 10.79
N ASP A 486 -4.68 22.39 11.79
CA ASP A 486 -4.52 21.95 13.17
C ASP A 486 -4.97 20.49 13.34
N LEU A 487 -4.03 19.61 13.68
CA LEU A 487 -4.23 18.18 13.92
C LEU A 487 -4.24 17.84 15.42
N SER A 488 -4.37 18.82 16.30
CA SER A 488 -4.46 18.58 17.75
C SER A 488 -5.78 17.90 18.13
N GLY A 489 -5.71 17.05 19.16
CA GLY A 489 -6.89 16.44 19.75
C GLY A 489 -7.61 17.39 20.72
N ASP A 490 -8.90 17.20 20.89
CA ASP A 490 -9.68 17.92 21.85
C ASP A 490 -9.65 17.21 23.23
N PRO A 491 -9.66 17.94 24.35
CA PRO A 491 -9.70 17.32 25.67
C PRO A 491 -11.05 16.64 25.92
N ILE A 492 -11.02 15.49 26.56
CA ILE A 492 -12.22 14.80 27.05
C ILE A 492 -12.05 14.45 28.53
N SER A 493 -13.20 14.41 29.26
CA SER A 493 -13.25 13.92 30.63
C SER A 493 -13.59 12.43 30.68
N ALA A 494 -13.17 11.78 31.77
CA ALA A 494 -13.61 10.42 32.09
C ALA A 494 -15.13 10.28 32.07
N GLY A 495 -15.63 9.15 31.60
CA GLY A 495 -17.05 8.87 31.50
C GLY A 495 -17.45 8.27 30.17
N LYS A 496 -18.74 8.22 29.90
CA LYS A 496 -19.27 7.68 28.64
C LYS A 496 -19.27 8.75 27.57
N ILE A 497 -18.74 8.38 26.40
CA ILE A 497 -18.80 9.18 25.17
C ILE A 497 -19.51 8.40 24.07
N GLU A 498 -20.10 9.11 23.14
CA GLU A 498 -20.81 8.53 22.00
C GLU A 498 -20.04 8.81 20.71
N LEU A 499 -19.68 7.73 19.99
CA LEU A 499 -19.04 7.80 18.67
C LEU A 499 -20.12 7.60 17.61
N ALA A 500 -20.31 8.60 16.78
CA ALA A 500 -21.30 8.57 15.71
C ALA A 500 -21.02 7.44 14.68
N PRO A 501 -22.04 7.02 13.91
CA PRO A 501 -21.85 6.13 12.77
C PRO A 501 -20.73 6.60 11.81
N MET A 502 -20.06 5.66 11.18
CA MET A 502 -19.02 5.93 10.18
C MET A 502 -17.89 6.84 10.68
N THR A 503 -17.42 6.66 11.91
CA THR A 503 -16.28 7.43 12.45
C THR A 503 -15.07 6.55 12.72
N CYS A 504 -13.88 7.13 12.51
CA CYS A 504 -12.61 6.60 13.01
C CYS A 504 -12.10 7.52 14.11
N THR A 505 -11.90 6.99 15.30
CA THR A 505 -11.56 7.79 16.48
C THR A 505 -10.24 7.34 17.08
N PHE A 506 -9.28 8.28 17.21
CA PHE A 506 -8.13 8.07 18.10
C PHE A 506 -8.46 8.64 19.47
N LEU A 507 -8.08 7.89 20.49
CA LEU A 507 -8.34 8.25 21.89
C LEU A 507 -7.08 7.96 22.72
N VAL A 508 -6.56 8.98 23.41
CA VAL A 508 -5.39 8.84 24.29
C VAL A 508 -5.83 8.98 25.75
N VAL A 509 -5.55 7.95 26.54
CA VAL A 509 -5.84 7.91 28.00
C VAL A 509 -4.68 7.31 28.79
#